data_7e103117d73e4767e2680ca4ab05c723
#
_entry.id   7e103117d73e4767e2680ca4ab05c723
#
_cell.length_a   1.000
_cell.length_b   1.000
_cell.length_c   1.000
_cell.angle_alpha   90.00
_cell.angle_beta   90.00
_cell.angle_gamma   90.00
#
_symmetry.space_group_name_H-M   'P 1'
#
loop_
_entity.id
_entity.type
_entity.pdbx_description
1 polymer ?
#
loop_
_entity_poly.entity_id
_entity_poly.type
_entity_poly.pdbx_seq_one_letter_code
_entity_poly.pdbx_strand_id
1 'polypeptide(L)'
;MAHDIYDSIFDEFCKMCPWAAKDVKKWYPSENEMEITIELQDGSAMQYDYILKCFRSGASLKELLESRKVTNEEEWRMEFAIRLFKKMQIKGWTQEDLAWDTKISQGSIAKYVNGITTPSAYNVWKMAKVMNCPIADLVDF
;
A
#
# COMPACT_ATOMS: atom_id res chain seq x y z
N MET A 1 1.45 4.31 -27.00
CA MET A 1 0.61 4.16 -25.81
C MET A 1 1.50 4.20 -24.58
N ALA A 2 1.16 5.05 -23.63
CA ALA A 2 1.95 5.12 -22.41
C ALA A 2 1.86 3.78 -21.66
N HIS A 3 2.99 3.29 -21.20
CA HIS A 3 3.03 2.12 -20.32
C HIS A 3 2.26 2.44 -19.06
N ASP A 4 1.31 1.59 -18.71
CA ASP A 4 0.68 1.66 -17.41
C ASP A 4 1.75 1.37 -16.35
N ILE A 5 1.75 2.12 -15.25
CA ILE A 5 2.67 1.87 -14.15
C ILE A 5 2.57 0.42 -13.65
N TYR A 6 1.39 -0.17 -13.72
CA TYR A 6 1.17 -1.56 -13.28
C TYR A 6 1.90 -2.56 -14.19
N ASP A 7 2.04 -2.28 -15.47
CA ASP A 7 2.84 -3.12 -16.37
C ASP A 7 4.31 -3.11 -15.94
N SER A 8 4.81 -1.95 -15.52
CA SER A 8 6.18 -1.82 -15.00
C SER A 8 6.36 -2.59 -13.69
N ILE A 9 5.35 -2.60 -12.83
CA ILE A 9 5.35 -3.37 -11.57
C ILE A 9 5.41 -4.88 -11.88
N PHE A 10 4.63 -5.33 -12.84
CA PHE A 10 4.65 -6.73 -13.26
C PHE A 10 6.00 -7.11 -13.88
N ASP A 11 6.58 -6.24 -14.70
CA ASP A 11 7.90 -6.47 -15.26
C ASP A 11 8.97 -6.61 -14.18
N GLU A 12 8.90 -5.79 -13.14
CA GLU A 12 9.81 -5.89 -12.00
C GLU A 12 9.64 -7.22 -11.26
N PHE A 13 8.40 -7.64 -11.06
CA PHE A 13 8.13 -8.95 -10.47
C PHE A 13 8.77 -10.07 -11.29
N CYS A 14 8.61 -10.04 -12.61
CA CYS A 14 9.18 -11.06 -13.48
C CYS A 14 10.71 -11.12 -13.42
N LYS A 15 11.35 -9.97 -13.24
CA LYS A 15 12.81 -9.90 -13.09
C LYS A 15 13.26 -10.44 -11.74
N MET A 16 12.50 -10.18 -10.68
CA MET A 16 12.82 -10.63 -9.33
C MET A 16 12.57 -12.12 -9.14
N CYS A 17 11.53 -12.64 -9.77
CA CYS A 17 11.07 -14.01 -9.58
C CYS A 17 10.88 -14.73 -10.93
N PRO A 18 11.96 -14.94 -11.73
CA PRO A 18 11.81 -15.57 -13.03
C PRO A 18 11.25 -17.00 -12.93
N TRP A 19 11.46 -17.67 -11.80
CA TRP A 19 10.92 -19.00 -11.55
C TRP A 19 9.39 -18.99 -11.41
N ALA A 20 8.82 -17.93 -10.85
CA ALA A 20 7.37 -17.79 -10.69
C ALA A 20 6.73 -17.18 -11.94
N ALA A 21 7.46 -16.35 -12.67
CA ALA A 21 6.95 -15.70 -13.88
C ALA A 21 6.47 -16.73 -14.93
N LYS A 22 7.07 -17.90 -14.97
CA LYS A 22 6.68 -18.98 -15.88
C LYS A 22 5.31 -19.56 -15.57
N ASP A 23 4.88 -19.48 -14.31
CA ASP A 23 3.66 -20.11 -13.83
C ASP A 23 2.52 -19.12 -13.65
N VAL A 24 2.68 -17.88 -14.09
CA VAL A 24 1.63 -16.87 -13.98
C VAL A 24 0.47 -17.22 -14.91
N LYS A 25 -0.72 -17.35 -14.33
CA LYS A 25 -1.95 -17.55 -15.09
C LYS A 25 -2.51 -16.21 -15.54
N LYS A 26 -2.60 -15.26 -14.62
CA LYS A 26 -3.02 -13.88 -14.89
C LYS A 26 -2.52 -12.97 -13.77
N TRP A 27 -2.52 -11.68 -14.03
CA TRP A 27 -2.24 -10.68 -13.01
C TRP A 27 -3.14 -9.48 -13.24
N TYR A 28 -3.36 -8.71 -12.19
CA TYR A 28 -4.19 -7.52 -12.26
C TYR A 28 -3.83 -6.58 -11.10
N PRO A 29 -4.11 -5.27 -11.26
CA PRO A 29 -3.91 -4.33 -10.15
C PRO A 29 -4.77 -4.70 -8.96
N SER A 30 -4.18 -4.65 -7.77
CA SER A 30 -4.91 -4.88 -6.53
C SER A 30 -5.70 -3.63 -6.14
N GLU A 31 -6.55 -3.75 -5.13
CA GLU A 31 -7.30 -2.60 -4.59
C GLU A 31 -6.38 -1.54 -3.99
N ASN A 32 -5.23 -1.96 -3.47
CA ASN A 32 -4.23 -1.03 -2.94
C ASN A 32 -3.42 -0.44 -4.08
N GLU A 33 -3.09 0.85 -3.98
CA GLU A 33 -2.28 1.52 -4.99
C GLU A 33 -0.87 0.91 -5.07
N MET A 34 -0.34 0.83 -6.27
CA MET A 34 1.01 0.34 -6.55
C MET A 34 1.24 -1.10 -6.10
N GLU A 35 0.19 -1.89 -6.08
CA GLU A 35 0.24 -3.30 -5.73
C GLU A 35 -0.46 -4.11 -6.82
N ILE A 36 0.10 -5.28 -7.15
CA ILE A 36 -0.54 -6.20 -8.10
C ILE A 36 -0.81 -7.54 -7.43
N THR A 37 -1.87 -8.19 -7.88
CA THR A 37 -2.18 -9.57 -7.51
C THR A 37 -1.80 -10.48 -8.68
N ILE A 38 -1.08 -11.54 -8.39
CA ILE A 38 -0.58 -12.49 -9.39
C ILE A 38 -1.17 -13.85 -9.05
N GLU A 39 -1.96 -14.40 -9.98
CA GLU A 39 -2.52 -15.73 -9.83
C GLU A 39 -1.67 -16.73 -10.60
N LEU A 40 -1.27 -17.80 -9.94
CA LEU A 40 -0.45 -18.84 -10.52
C LEU A 40 -1.31 -20.00 -11.04
N GLN A 41 -0.71 -20.85 -11.86
CA GLN A 41 -1.41 -21.97 -12.51
C GLN A 41 -1.95 -23.00 -11.51
N ASP A 42 -1.34 -23.10 -10.33
CA ASP A 42 -1.76 -24.04 -9.28
C ASP A 42 -2.96 -23.52 -8.44
N GLY A 43 -3.48 -22.34 -8.78
CA GLY A 43 -4.59 -21.73 -8.05
C GLY A 43 -4.16 -20.86 -6.87
N SER A 44 -2.88 -20.82 -6.55
CA SER A 44 -2.38 -19.91 -5.52
C SER A 44 -2.29 -18.49 -6.07
N ALA A 45 -2.26 -17.51 -5.18
CA ALA A 45 -2.11 -16.12 -5.53
C ALA A 45 -1.12 -15.44 -4.59
N MET A 46 -0.43 -14.44 -5.10
CA MET A 46 0.48 -13.62 -4.31
C MET A 46 0.26 -12.16 -4.65
N GLN A 47 0.57 -11.29 -3.73
CA GLN A 47 0.49 -9.85 -3.93
C GLN A 47 1.87 -9.25 -3.80
N TYR A 48 2.23 -8.43 -4.78
CA TYR A 48 3.50 -7.73 -4.78
C TYR A 48 3.25 -6.23 -4.61
N ASP A 49 3.88 -5.66 -3.59
CA ASP A 49 3.79 -4.24 -3.30
C ASP A 49 5.04 -3.56 -3.85
N TYR A 50 4.83 -2.69 -4.84
CA TYR A 50 5.92 -2.00 -5.53
C TYR A 50 6.66 -1.04 -4.60
N ILE A 51 5.92 -0.33 -3.75
CA ILE A 51 6.52 0.69 -2.88
C ILE A 51 7.33 0.03 -1.76
N LEU A 52 6.77 -0.99 -1.13
CA LEU A 52 7.42 -1.68 -0.02
C LEU A 52 8.39 -2.76 -0.49
N LYS A 53 8.37 -3.09 -1.79
CA LYS A 53 9.22 -4.12 -2.39
C LYS A 53 9.12 -5.46 -1.66
N CYS A 54 7.92 -5.83 -1.28
CA CYS A 54 7.68 -7.06 -0.54
C CYS A 54 6.48 -7.81 -1.07
N PHE A 55 6.47 -9.11 -0.76
CA PHE A 55 5.35 -9.98 -1.10
C PHE A 55 4.55 -10.27 0.16
N ARG A 56 3.23 -10.33 0.00
CA ARG A 56 2.40 -10.97 0.98
C ARG A 56 2.45 -12.47 0.73
N SER A 57 2.31 -13.28 1.76
CA SER A 57 2.48 -14.72 1.69
C SER A 57 1.63 -15.36 0.58
N GLY A 58 2.14 -16.45 -0.01
CA GLY A 58 1.46 -17.17 -1.09
C GLY A 58 0.24 -17.94 -0.61
N ALA A 59 -0.79 -17.23 -0.16
CA ALA A 59 -2.09 -17.78 0.21
C ALA A 59 -2.99 -17.83 -1.03
N SER A 60 -4.12 -18.53 -0.93
CA SER A 60 -5.13 -18.49 -1.98
C SER A 60 -5.72 -17.07 -2.08
N LEU A 61 -6.27 -16.72 -3.24
CA LEU A 61 -6.88 -15.41 -3.44
C LEU A 61 -7.95 -15.12 -2.38
N LYS A 62 -8.75 -16.14 -2.02
CA LYS A 62 -9.76 -16.02 -0.98
C LYS A 62 -9.15 -15.67 0.37
N GLU A 63 -8.06 -16.35 0.75
CA GLU A 63 -7.36 -16.07 2.01
C GLU A 63 -6.76 -14.67 2.01
N LEU A 64 -6.20 -14.23 0.89
CA LEU A 64 -5.67 -12.87 0.77
C LEU A 64 -6.77 -11.82 0.96
N LEU A 65 -7.94 -12.04 0.38
CA LEU A 65 -9.07 -11.12 0.53
C LEU A 65 -9.60 -11.10 1.96
N GLU A 66 -9.65 -12.26 2.61
CA GLU A 66 -10.07 -12.36 4.00
C GLU A 66 -9.05 -11.74 4.96
N SER A 67 -7.76 -11.89 4.69
CA SER A 67 -6.69 -11.35 5.55
C SER A 67 -6.64 -9.82 5.58
N ARG A 68 -7.34 -9.16 4.67
CA ARG A 68 -7.41 -7.70 4.62
C ARG A 68 -8.42 -7.09 5.56
N LYS A 69 -9.21 -7.92 6.25
CA LYS A 69 -10.18 -7.40 7.21
C LYS A 69 -9.47 -6.81 8.42
N VAL A 70 -9.70 -5.54 8.64
CA VAL A 70 -9.25 -4.87 9.86
C VAL A 70 -10.26 -5.19 10.96
N THR A 71 -9.79 -5.84 12.03
CA THR A 71 -10.64 -6.31 13.12
C THR A 71 -10.37 -5.60 14.44
N ASN A 72 -9.26 -4.88 14.55
CA ASN A 72 -8.91 -4.15 15.77
C ASN A 72 -8.11 -2.89 15.46
N GLU A 73 -7.88 -2.08 16.50
CA GLU A 73 -7.18 -0.81 16.34
C GLU A 73 -5.73 -0.98 15.91
N GLU A 74 -5.04 -2.01 16.39
CA GLU A 74 -3.67 -2.27 15.99
C GLU A 74 -3.55 -2.57 14.49
N GLU A 75 -4.43 -3.41 13.98
CA GLU A 75 -4.49 -3.71 12.55
C GLU A 75 -4.85 -2.47 11.75
N TRP A 76 -5.74 -1.63 12.29
CA TRP A 76 -6.12 -0.37 11.65
C TRP A 76 -4.92 0.57 11.54
N ARG A 77 -4.13 0.71 12.61
CA ARG A 77 -2.93 1.55 12.58
C ARG A 77 -1.93 1.08 11.55
N MET A 78 -1.73 -0.23 11.45
CA MET A 78 -0.81 -0.81 10.48
C MET A 78 -1.27 -0.56 9.05
N GLU A 79 -2.54 -0.76 8.76
CA GLU A 79 -3.08 -0.52 7.41
C GLU A 79 -3.03 0.97 7.06
N PHE A 80 -3.37 1.83 8.01
CA PHE A 80 -3.26 3.27 7.82
C PHE A 80 -1.81 3.68 7.53
N ALA A 81 -0.86 3.14 8.29
CA ALA A 81 0.56 3.43 8.10
C ALA A 81 1.02 3.06 6.69
N ILE A 82 0.61 1.89 6.21
CA ILE A 82 0.95 1.43 4.85
C ILE A 82 0.38 2.38 3.80
N ARG A 83 -0.88 2.76 3.93
CA ARG A 83 -1.54 3.66 2.98
C ARG A 83 -0.92 5.05 3.00
N LEU A 84 -0.64 5.57 4.18
CA LEU A 84 0.02 6.86 4.33
C LEU A 84 1.40 6.85 3.67
N PHE A 85 2.21 5.83 3.97
CA PHE A 85 3.53 5.68 3.39
C PHE A 85 3.47 5.61 1.86
N LYS A 86 2.58 4.77 1.31
CA LYS A 86 2.40 4.66 -0.14
C LYS A 86 2.02 5.99 -0.76
N LYS A 87 1.07 6.68 -0.16
CA LYS A 87 0.62 7.98 -0.69
C LYS A 87 1.75 9.01 -0.68
N MET A 88 2.53 9.04 0.38
CA MET A 88 3.70 9.92 0.46
C MET A 88 4.71 9.60 -0.63
N GLN A 89 5.01 8.31 -0.86
CA GLN A 89 5.95 7.91 -1.89
C GLN A 89 5.45 8.28 -3.29
N ILE A 90 4.18 8.05 -3.58
CA ILE A 90 3.57 8.38 -4.87
C ILE A 90 3.61 9.89 -5.12
N LYS A 91 3.37 10.69 -4.09
CA LYS A 91 3.37 12.15 -4.17
C LYS A 91 4.77 12.77 -4.04
N GLY A 92 5.77 11.97 -3.67
CA GLY A 92 7.14 12.47 -3.48
C GLY A 92 7.33 13.25 -2.19
N TRP A 93 6.52 13.00 -1.17
CA TRP A 93 6.58 13.71 0.12
C TRP A 93 7.44 12.95 1.12
N THR A 94 8.26 13.69 1.86
CA THR A 94 8.97 13.16 3.02
C THR A 94 8.15 13.41 4.29
N GLN A 95 8.55 12.77 5.39
CA GLN A 95 7.91 13.03 6.69
C GLN A 95 8.05 14.50 7.10
N GLU A 96 9.19 15.10 6.80
CA GLU A 96 9.43 16.52 7.09
C GLU A 96 8.48 17.42 6.28
N ASP A 97 8.30 17.12 5.01
CA ASP A 97 7.39 17.87 4.14
C ASP A 97 5.97 17.80 4.69
N LEU A 98 5.52 16.62 5.06
CA LEU A 98 4.17 16.42 5.58
C LEU A 98 3.98 17.14 6.91
N ALA A 99 4.97 17.07 7.79
CA ALA A 99 4.94 17.77 9.08
C ALA A 99 4.88 19.28 8.88
N TRP A 100 5.68 19.80 7.98
CA TRP A 100 5.72 21.24 7.70
C TRP A 100 4.38 21.76 7.21
N ASP A 101 3.79 21.09 6.24
CA ASP A 101 2.57 21.58 5.60
C ASP A 101 1.32 21.35 6.47
N THR A 102 1.29 20.28 7.26
CA THR A 102 0.16 20.00 8.16
C THR A 102 0.24 20.71 9.49
N LYS A 103 1.42 21.23 9.87
CA LYS A 103 1.70 21.75 11.20
C LYS A 103 1.59 20.69 12.31
N ILE A 104 1.67 19.42 11.94
CA ILE A 104 1.79 18.31 12.87
C ILE A 104 3.27 18.08 13.13
N SER A 105 3.66 17.76 14.36
CA SER A 105 5.08 17.53 14.67
C SER A 105 5.64 16.34 13.86
N GLN A 106 6.90 16.42 13.49
CA GLN A 106 7.56 15.33 12.77
C GLN A 106 7.55 14.04 13.58
N GLY A 107 7.70 14.13 14.91
CA GLY A 107 7.60 12.97 15.78
C GLY A 107 6.24 12.28 15.70
N SER A 108 5.16 13.04 15.61
CA SER A 108 3.82 12.49 15.44
C SER A 108 3.65 11.84 14.07
N ILE A 109 4.13 12.48 13.01
CA ILE A 109 4.10 11.91 11.65
C ILE A 109 4.87 10.60 11.61
N ALA A 110 6.06 10.54 12.23
CA ALA A 110 6.86 9.31 12.28
C ALA A 110 6.09 8.18 12.97
N LYS A 111 5.37 8.48 14.05
CA LYS A 111 4.57 7.48 14.76
C LYS A 111 3.40 6.98 13.90
N TYR A 112 2.78 7.86 13.12
CA TYR A 112 1.70 7.47 12.20
C TYR A 112 2.22 6.55 11.10
N VAL A 113 3.36 6.90 10.51
CA VAL A 113 3.98 6.11 9.42
C VAL A 113 4.44 4.75 9.92
N ASN A 114 4.81 4.64 11.19
CA ASN A 114 5.26 3.38 11.79
C ASN A 114 4.15 2.60 12.48
N GLY A 115 2.91 3.09 12.46
CA GLY A 115 1.78 2.39 13.02
C GLY A 115 1.77 2.34 14.55
N ILE A 116 2.46 3.28 15.21
CA ILE A 116 2.60 3.31 16.66
C ILE A 116 1.40 3.96 17.34
N THR A 117 0.87 5.04 16.75
CA THR A 117 -0.26 5.79 17.31
C THR A 117 -1.38 5.92 16.30
N THR A 118 -2.60 6.07 16.82
CA THR A 118 -3.79 6.31 15.99
C THR A 118 -3.95 7.82 15.83
N PRO A 119 -3.95 8.36 14.60
CA PRO A 119 -4.17 9.77 14.39
C PRO A 119 -5.60 10.16 14.70
N SER A 120 -5.81 11.41 15.11
CA SER A 120 -7.15 11.95 15.21
C SER A 120 -7.76 12.11 13.82
N ALA A 121 -9.09 12.13 13.75
CA ALA A 121 -9.80 12.38 12.50
C ALA A 121 -9.36 13.71 11.87
N TYR A 122 -9.13 14.73 12.69
CA TYR A 122 -8.67 16.02 12.22
C TYR A 122 -7.27 15.92 11.56
N ASN A 123 -6.35 15.19 12.19
CA ASN A 123 -5.00 15.03 11.62
C ASN A 123 -5.03 14.22 10.32
N VAL A 124 -5.88 13.19 10.24
CA VAL A 124 -6.06 12.44 8.99
C VAL A 124 -6.58 13.36 7.89
N TRP A 125 -7.58 14.21 8.21
CA TRP A 125 -8.13 15.17 7.27
C TRP A 125 -7.06 16.16 6.79
N LYS A 126 -6.23 16.67 7.69
CA LYS A 126 -5.14 17.59 7.34
C LYS A 126 -4.14 16.95 6.38
N MET A 127 -3.72 15.73 6.70
CA MET A 127 -2.76 15.01 5.86
C MET A 127 -3.32 14.75 4.46
N ALA A 128 -4.57 14.29 4.37
CA ALA A 128 -5.22 14.06 3.09
C ALA A 128 -5.34 15.36 2.28
N LYS A 129 -5.69 16.44 2.94
CA LYS A 129 -5.87 17.73 2.28
C LYS A 129 -4.58 18.27 1.69
N VAL A 130 -3.47 18.25 2.44
CA VAL A 130 -2.19 18.76 1.94
C VAL A 130 -1.62 17.86 0.84
N MET A 131 -1.88 16.57 0.89
CA MET A 131 -1.48 15.64 -0.17
C MET A 131 -2.45 15.64 -1.35
N ASN A 132 -3.51 16.42 -1.28
CA ASN A 132 -4.52 16.56 -2.33
C ASN A 132 -5.10 15.20 -2.74
N CYS A 133 -5.49 14.42 -1.75
CA CYS A 133 -6.16 13.13 -1.98
C CYS A 133 -7.44 13.04 -1.14
N PRO A 134 -8.40 12.19 -1.55
CA PRO A 134 -9.58 11.95 -0.73
C PRO A 134 -9.17 11.29 0.59
N ILE A 135 -9.87 11.63 1.68
CA ILE A 135 -9.62 10.99 2.98
C ILE A 135 -9.83 9.48 2.90
N ALA A 136 -10.74 9.04 2.04
CA ALA A 136 -11.01 7.62 1.83
C ALA A 136 -9.76 6.84 1.37
N ASP A 137 -8.85 7.49 0.65
CA ASP A 137 -7.60 6.84 0.23
C ASP A 137 -6.74 6.38 1.41
N LEU A 138 -6.92 7.01 2.57
CA LEU A 138 -6.15 6.70 3.78
C LEU A 138 -6.90 5.78 4.74
N VAL A 139 -8.24 5.83 4.77
CA VAL A 139 -9.02 5.20 5.84
C VAL A 139 -10.10 4.23 5.36
N ASP A 140 -10.35 4.14 4.07
CA ASP A 140 -11.40 3.26 3.54
C ASP A 140 -10.82 1.87 3.26
N PHE A 141 -10.89 1.02 4.28
CA PHE A 141 -10.41 -0.34 4.17
C PHE A 141 -11.12 -1.29 5.15
#